data_008427c808219cb9f929359a820dcba7
#
_entry.id   008427c808219cb9f929359a820dcba7
#
_cell.length_a   1.000
_cell.length_b   1.000
_cell.length_c   1.000
_cell.angle_alpha   90.00
_cell.angle_beta   90.00
_cell.angle_gamma   90.00
#
_symmetry.space_group_name_H-M   'P 1'
#
loop_
_entity.id
_entity.type
_entity.pdbx_description
1 polymer ?
#
loop_
_entity_poly.entity_id
_entity_poly.type
_entity_poly.pdbx_seq_one_letter_code
_entity_poly.pdbx_strand_id
1 'polypeptide(L)'
;MYVIVAGGGKVGSNVARSLLEMGHEVTLVEQRPDRFARLEEEFGPVVLRGDATEIHVLERAGIARPPELVLAVTGDDEDNLVISQLAKEGYGVPKAIARVNNPRNQQHFDLLGITQTVCATTSILGLVEHEMPEHGLVRLLELQKEGLVIAEVQVEADSPAVG
;
A
#
# COMPACT_ATOMS: atom_id res chain seq x y z
N MET A 1 12.82 -9.74 8.85
CA MET A 1 11.74 -8.82 9.27
C MET A 1 10.48 -9.62 9.53
N TYR A 2 9.69 -9.19 10.50
CA TYR A 2 8.33 -9.69 10.68
C TYR A 2 7.32 -8.70 10.06
N VAL A 3 6.41 -9.22 9.21
CA VAL A 3 5.46 -8.43 8.44
C VAL A 3 4.04 -8.97 8.63
N ILE A 4 3.09 -8.10 8.91
CA ILE A 4 1.66 -8.44 8.86
C ILE A 4 1.08 -7.90 7.55
N VAL A 5 0.44 -8.79 6.79
CA VAL A 5 -0.28 -8.45 5.55
C VAL A 5 -1.77 -8.60 5.79
N ALA A 6 -2.49 -7.52 5.80
CA ALA A 6 -3.94 -7.48 5.99
C ALA A 6 -4.65 -7.44 4.63
N GLY A 7 -5.36 -8.53 4.31
CA GLY A 7 -6.05 -8.75 3.06
C GLY A 7 -5.38 -9.78 2.14
N GLY A 8 -5.97 -10.97 2.06
CA GLY A 8 -5.51 -12.09 1.22
C GLY A 8 -5.98 -12.02 -0.24
N GLY A 9 -6.20 -10.82 -0.78
CA GLY A 9 -6.50 -10.59 -2.18
C GLY A 9 -5.30 -10.86 -3.10
N LYS A 10 -5.45 -10.60 -4.41
CA LYS A 10 -4.36 -10.79 -5.38
C LYS A 10 -3.07 -10.06 -4.98
N VAL A 11 -3.17 -8.84 -4.48
CA VAL A 11 -2.01 -8.07 -4.04
C VAL A 11 -1.39 -8.70 -2.80
N GLY A 12 -2.18 -8.90 -1.73
CA GLY A 12 -1.66 -9.40 -0.47
C GLY A 12 -1.06 -10.80 -0.55
N SER A 13 -1.71 -11.74 -1.28
CA SER A 13 -1.17 -13.09 -1.45
C SER A 13 0.15 -13.11 -2.23
N ASN A 14 0.28 -12.30 -3.29
CA ASN A 14 1.52 -12.21 -4.05
C ASN A 14 2.64 -11.56 -3.23
N VAL A 15 2.33 -10.49 -2.49
CA VAL A 15 3.31 -9.85 -1.60
C VAL A 15 3.74 -10.81 -0.49
N ALA A 16 2.80 -11.52 0.14
CA ALA A 16 3.12 -12.50 1.18
C ALA A 16 4.05 -13.61 0.64
N ARG A 17 3.78 -14.13 -0.57
CA ARG A 17 4.63 -15.13 -1.21
C ARG A 17 6.06 -14.59 -1.42
N SER A 18 6.19 -13.42 -2.02
CA SER A 18 7.50 -12.82 -2.27
C SER A 18 8.28 -12.56 -0.98
N LEU A 19 7.61 -12.11 0.08
CA LEU A 19 8.25 -11.87 1.38
C LEU A 19 8.72 -13.19 2.02
N LEU A 20 7.93 -14.26 1.93
CA LEU A 20 8.30 -15.59 2.42
C LEU A 20 9.50 -16.15 1.64
N GLU A 21 9.51 -16.02 0.31
CA GLU A 21 10.64 -16.42 -0.55
C GLU A 21 11.94 -15.67 -0.21
N MET A 22 11.82 -14.40 0.21
CA MET A 22 12.94 -13.58 0.71
C MET A 22 13.39 -13.97 2.13
N GLY A 23 12.72 -14.94 2.79
CA GLY A 23 13.04 -15.39 4.14
C GLY A 23 12.51 -14.48 5.25
N HIS A 24 11.48 -13.69 4.97
CA HIS A 24 10.81 -12.88 5.99
C HIS A 24 9.72 -13.69 6.72
N GLU A 25 9.48 -13.36 7.97
CA GLU A 25 8.35 -13.88 8.73
C GLU A 25 7.10 -13.09 8.35
N VAL A 26 6.03 -13.78 7.97
CA VAL A 26 4.79 -13.16 7.50
C VAL A 26 3.59 -13.74 8.22
N THR A 27 2.64 -12.88 8.61
CA THR A 27 1.28 -13.30 8.93
C THR A 27 0.33 -12.65 7.93
N LEU A 28 -0.41 -13.47 7.18
CA LEU A 28 -1.41 -13.05 6.19
C LEU A 28 -2.80 -13.16 6.80
N VAL A 29 -3.53 -12.05 6.94
CA VAL A 29 -4.88 -12.01 7.50
C VAL A 29 -5.92 -11.95 6.39
N GLU A 30 -6.88 -12.87 6.39
CA GLU A 30 -8.00 -12.90 5.44
C GLU A 30 -9.31 -13.20 6.16
N GLN A 31 -10.32 -12.35 5.95
CA GLN A 31 -11.62 -12.50 6.60
C GLN A 31 -12.56 -13.49 5.88
N ARG A 32 -12.47 -13.63 4.56
CA ARG A 32 -13.39 -14.45 3.77
C ARG A 32 -13.07 -15.93 3.87
N PRO A 33 -14.02 -16.76 4.32
CA PRO A 33 -13.77 -18.17 4.60
C PRO A 33 -13.28 -18.97 3.39
N ASP A 34 -13.88 -18.74 2.21
CA ASP A 34 -13.56 -19.42 0.96
C ASP A 34 -12.14 -19.08 0.46
N ARG A 35 -11.73 -17.83 0.66
CA ARG A 35 -10.37 -17.39 0.30
C ARG A 35 -9.34 -17.83 1.34
N PHE A 36 -9.69 -17.75 2.61
CA PHE A 36 -8.85 -18.27 3.69
C PHE A 36 -8.48 -19.73 3.45
N ALA A 37 -9.46 -20.59 3.14
CA ALA A 37 -9.21 -22.02 2.92
C ALA A 37 -8.17 -22.26 1.80
N ARG A 38 -8.28 -21.55 0.68
CA ARG A 38 -7.30 -21.67 -0.44
C ARG A 38 -5.91 -21.17 -0.04
N LEU A 39 -5.85 -20.08 0.70
CA LEU A 39 -4.57 -19.52 1.15
C LEU A 39 -3.92 -20.41 2.20
N GLU A 40 -4.72 -21.02 3.08
CA GLU A 40 -4.22 -21.98 4.08
C GLU A 40 -3.65 -23.24 3.43
N GLU A 41 -4.26 -23.74 2.34
CA GLU A 41 -3.69 -24.83 1.54
C GLU A 41 -2.33 -24.46 0.90
N GLU A 42 -2.17 -23.20 0.50
CA GLU A 42 -0.97 -22.73 -0.18
C GLU A 42 0.17 -22.32 0.79
N PHE A 43 -0.17 -21.57 1.85
CA PHE A 43 0.81 -20.96 2.76
C PHE A 43 0.87 -21.63 4.14
N GLY A 44 -0.09 -22.53 4.45
CA GLY A 44 -0.14 -23.20 5.75
C GLY A 44 -0.44 -22.25 6.91
N PRO A 45 0.25 -22.42 8.05
CA PRO A 45 -0.05 -21.71 9.30
C PRO A 45 0.27 -20.20 9.28
N VAL A 46 0.81 -19.70 8.19
CA VAL A 46 1.10 -18.28 7.98
C VAL A 46 -0.20 -17.47 7.83
N VAL A 47 -1.29 -18.14 7.44
CA VAL A 47 -2.58 -17.48 7.21
C VAL A 47 -3.43 -17.50 8.46
N LEU A 48 -3.92 -16.33 8.84
CA LEU A 48 -4.84 -16.15 9.95
C LEU A 48 -6.21 -15.73 9.43
N ARG A 49 -7.25 -16.49 9.82
CA ARG A 49 -8.62 -16.08 9.52
C ARG A 49 -9.13 -15.03 10.49
N GLY A 50 -9.60 -13.90 9.98
CA GLY A 50 -10.22 -12.84 10.75
C GLY A 50 -10.33 -11.53 9.99
N ASP A 51 -11.03 -10.58 10.60
CA ASP A 51 -11.12 -9.21 10.14
C ASP A 51 -9.98 -8.39 10.78
N ALA A 52 -9.09 -7.87 9.95
CA ALA A 52 -7.92 -7.13 10.43
C ALA A 52 -8.26 -5.72 10.98
N THR A 53 -9.50 -5.26 10.86
CA THR A 53 -9.98 -4.05 11.53
C THR A 53 -10.27 -4.29 13.03
N GLU A 54 -10.36 -5.56 13.43
CA GLU A 54 -10.60 -5.97 14.81
C GLU A 54 -9.28 -6.11 15.59
N ILE A 55 -9.18 -5.43 16.72
CA ILE A 55 -7.98 -5.41 17.57
C ILE A 55 -7.52 -6.82 17.93
N HIS A 56 -8.44 -7.68 18.37
CA HIS A 56 -8.12 -9.05 18.81
C HIS A 56 -7.56 -9.91 17.65
N VAL A 57 -7.93 -9.63 16.40
CA VAL A 57 -7.38 -10.32 15.22
C VAL A 57 -5.95 -9.86 14.96
N LEU A 58 -5.67 -8.56 15.05
CA LEU A 58 -4.31 -8.03 14.94
C LEU A 58 -3.41 -8.53 16.08
N GLU A 59 -3.94 -8.66 17.29
CA GLU A 59 -3.20 -9.25 18.42
C GLU A 59 -2.84 -10.72 18.18
N ARG A 60 -3.78 -11.51 17.66
CA ARG A 60 -3.52 -12.89 17.24
C ARG A 60 -2.54 -12.96 16.07
N ALA A 61 -2.57 -11.98 15.19
CA ALA A 61 -1.59 -11.83 14.13
C ALA A 61 -0.20 -11.43 14.64
N GLY A 62 -0.05 -11.13 15.91
CA GLY A 62 1.23 -10.81 16.54
C GLY A 62 1.62 -9.34 16.51
N ILE A 63 0.67 -8.41 16.35
CA ILE A 63 0.97 -6.96 16.28
C ILE A 63 1.58 -6.44 17.58
N ALA A 64 1.25 -7.06 18.74
CA ALA A 64 1.83 -6.73 20.06
C ALA A 64 3.31 -7.12 20.18
N ARG A 65 3.80 -8.05 19.35
CA ARG A 65 5.22 -8.29 19.09
C ARG A 65 5.59 -7.42 17.88
N PRO A 66 6.04 -6.18 18.07
CA PRO A 66 5.93 -5.16 17.01
C PRO A 66 6.53 -5.64 15.70
N PRO A 67 5.70 -5.81 14.64
CA PRO A 67 6.21 -6.08 13.31
C PRO A 67 6.98 -4.86 12.82
N GLU A 68 7.95 -5.05 11.94
CA GLU A 68 8.63 -3.93 11.31
C GLU A 68 7.75 -3.25 10.26
N LEU A 69 6.72 -3.95 9.76
CA LEU A 69 5.84 -3.46 8.72
C LEU A 69 4.45 -4.06 8.82
N VAL A 70 3.43 -3.24 8.67
CA VAL A 70 2.05 -3.65 8.39
C VAL A 70 1.65 -3.18 7.00
N LEU A 71 1.11 -4.10 6.19
CA LEU A 71 0.56 -3.82 4.86
C LEU A 71 -0.95 -3.95 4.92
N ALA A 72 -1.67 -2.86 4.76
CA ALA A 72 -3.13 -2.82 4.64
C ALA A 72 -3.50 -2.79 3.15
N VAL A 73 -3.86 -3.95 2.59
CA VAL A 73 -4.09 -4.16 1.16
C VAL A 73 -5.42 -4.85 0.87
N THR A 74 -6.43 -4.55 1.67
CA THR A 74 -7.80 -5.01 1.45
C THR A 74 -8.43 -4.36 0.21
N GLY A 75 -9.63 -4.77 -0.15
CA GLY A 75 -10.41 -4.13 -1.21
C GLY A 75 -11.13 -2.85 -0.79
N ASP A 76 -11.04 -2.47 0.47
CA ASP A 76 -11.79 -1.39 1.08
C ASP A 76 -10.84 -0.34 1.69
N ASP A 77 -11.06 0.94 1.38
CA ASP A 77 -10.16 2.01 1.82
C ASP A 77 -10.35 2.34 3.30
N GLU A 78 -11.59 2.25 3.80
CA GLU A 78 -11.92 2.46 5.19
C GLU A 78 -11.24 1.41 6.07
N ASP A 79 -11.30 0.14 5.66
CA ASP A 79 -10.57 -0.95 6.35
C ASP A 79 -9.08 -0.69 6.36
N ASN A 80 -8.50 -0.33 5.20
CA ASN A 80 -7.06 -0.06 5.09
C ASN A 80 -6.62 1.11 5.98
N LEU A 81 -7.47 2.13 6.10
CA LEU A 81 -7.23 3.27 6.98
C LEU A 81 -7.25 2.85 8.46
N VAL A 82 -8.30 2.11 8.88
CA VAL A 82 -8.44 1.63 10.26
C VAL A 82 -7.25 0.73 10.65
N ILE A 83 -6.91 -0.24 9.81
CA ILE A 83 -5.77 -1.15 10.05
C ILE A 83 -4.47 -0.36 10.22
N SER A 84 -4.24 0.62 9.36
CA SER A 84 -3.02 1.43 9.41
C SER A 84 -2.96 2.32 10.65
N GLN A 85 -4.10 2.89 11.06
CA GLN A 85 -4.22 3.68 12.29
C GLN A 85 -3.97 2.81 13.54
N LEU A 86 -4.60 1.64 13.60
CA LEU A 86 -4.37 0.70 14.70
C LEU A 86 -2.89 0.31 14.79
N ALA A 87 -2.26 0.01 13.64
CA ALA A 87 -0.84 -0.34 13.61
C ALA A 87 0.05 0.79 14.11
N LYS A 88 -0.13 2.01 13.62
CA LYS A 88 0.73 3.15 13.97
C LYS A 88 0.44 3.71 15.35
N GLU A 89 -0.82 4.11 15.60
CA GLU A 89 -1.20 4.83 16.81
C GLU A 89 -1.50 3.87 17.99
N GLY A 90 -2.05 2.69 17.68
CA GLY A 90 -2.38 1.72 18.71
C GLY A 90 -1.18 0.91 19.19
N TYR A 91 -0.32 0.50 18.27
CA TYR A 91 0.79 -0.44 18.57
C TYR A 91 2.18 0.11 18.27
N GLY A 92 2.30 1.33 17.77
CA GLY A 92 3.60 1.96 17.48
C GLY A 92 4.42 1.26 16.40
N VAL A 93 3.75 0.60 15.43
CA VAL A 93 4.44 -0.07 14.33
C VAL A 93 5.23 0.94 13.51
N PRO A 94 6.53 0.72 13.26
CA PRO A 94 7.38 1.72 12.62
C PRO A 94 6.93 2.11 11.20
N LYS A 95 6.37 1.13 10.46
CA LYS A 95 5.94 1.33 9.06
C LYS A 95 4.57 0.72 8.83
N ALA A 96 3.65 1.53 8.33
CA ALA A 96 2.37 1.06 7.81
C ALA A 96 2.23 1.54 6.37
N ILE A 97 2.02 0.62 5.44
CA ILE A 97 1.76 0.92 4.03
C ILE A 97 0.32 0.55 3.73
N ALA A 98 -0.44 1.49 3.19
CA ALA A 98 -1.83 1.30 2.84
C ALA A 98 -2.05 1.36 1.33
N ARG A 99 -2.85 0.43 0.83
CA ARG A 99 -3.42 0.55 -0.50
C ARG A 99 -4.60 1.52 -0.47
N VAL A 100 -4.62 2.45 -1.41
CA VAL A 100 -5.76 3.33 -1.67
C VAL A 100 -6.40 2.88 -2.99
N ASN A 101 -7.65 2.44 -2.93
CA ASN A 101 -8.39 1.96 -4.10
C ASN A 101 -9.01 3.12 -4.88
N ASN A 102 -9.54 4.13 -4.16
CA ASN A 102 -10.11 5.33 -4.75
C ASN A 102 -9.16 6.53 -4.54
N PRO A 103 -8.61 7.15 -5.61
CA PRO A 103 -7.70 8.30 -5.49
C PRO A 103 -8.24 9.46 -4.65
N ARG A 104 -9.57 9.63 -4.60
CA ARG A 104 -10.21 10.70 -3.81
C ARG A 104 -10.00 10.52 -2.30
N ASN A 105 -9.76 9.30 -1.85
CA ASN A 105 -9.54 8.99 -0.43
C ASN A 105 -8.10 9.26 0.02
N GLN A 106 -7.18 9.50 -0.91
CA GLN A 106 -5.76 9.77 -0.60
C GLN A 106 -5.61 10.84 0.49
N GLN A 107 -6.34 11.93 0.37
CA GLN A 107 -6.27 13.05 1.32
C GLN A 107 -6.66 12.64 2.75
N HIS A 108 -7.57 11.68 2.91
CA HIS A 108 -7.97 11.20 4.24
C HIS A 108 -6.82 10.44 4.92
N PHE A 109 -6.08 9.63 4.17
CA PHE A 109 -4.90 8.94 4.68
C PHE A 109 -3.81 9.94 5.11
N ASP A 110 -3.54 10.93 4.29
CA ASP A 110 -2.54 11.97 4.57
C ASP A 110 -2.90 12.78 5.82
N LEU A 111 -4.17 13.22 5.95
CA LEU A 111 -4.68 13.96 7.11
C LEU A 111 -4.56 13.16 8.41
N LEU A 112 -4.68 11.84 8.34
CA LEU A 112 -4.56 10.94 9.49
C LEU A 112 -3.13 10.40 9.67
N GLY A 113 -2.16 10.98 8.99
CA GLY A 113 -0.74 10.65 9.17
C GLY A 113 -0.29 9.34 8.51
N ILE A 114 -1.12 8.71 7.67
CA ILE A 114 -0.74 7.54 6.88
C ILE A 114 -0.17 8.01 5.55
N THR A 115 1.10 8.38 5.55
CA THR A 115 1.77 8.98 4.38
C THR A 115 2.37 7.95 3.41
N GLN A 116 2.49 6.68 3.81
CA GLN A 116 2.98 5.61 2.95
C GLN A 116 1.78 4.89 2.32
N THR A 117 1.31 5.43 1.21
CA THR A 117 0.16 4.89 0.47
C THR A 117 0.54 4.53 -0.96
N VAL A 118 -0.19 3.56 -1.51
CA VAL A 118 -0.05 3.14 -2.92
C VAL A 118 -1.44 3.13 -3.55
N CYS A 119 -1.63 3.99 -4.56
CA CYS A 119 -2.84 4.02 -5.38
C CYS A 119 -2.51 3.60 -6.82
N ALA A 120 -2.95 2.39 -7.21
CA ALA A 120 -2.69 1.87 -8.54
C ALA A 120 -3.32 2.76 -9.63
N THR A 121 -4.51 3.31 -9.39
CA THR A 121 -5.18 4.21 -10.33
C THR A 121 -4.34 5.45 -10.62
N THR A 122 -3.83 6.11 -9.58
CA THR A 122 -2.96 7.28 -9.74
C THR A 122 -1.67 6.92 -10.47
N SER A 123 -1.07 5.77 -10.14
CA SER A 123 0.16 5.32 -10.81
C SER A 123 -0.06 5.04 -12.30
N ILE A 124 -1.20 4.41 -12.65
CA ILE A 124 -1.54 4.13 -14.04
C ILE A 124 -1.85 5.44 -14.80
N LEU A 125 -2.60 6.36 -14.17
CA LEU A 125 -2.90 7.66 -14.79
C LEU A 125 -1.61 8.44 -15.08
N GLY A 126 -0.66 8.46 -14.15
CA GLY A 126 0.63 9.10 -14.38
C GLY A 126 1.40 8.50 -15.58
N LEU A 127 1.34 7.17 -15.75
CA LEU A 127 1.92 6.53 -16.93
C LEU A 127 1.19 6.90 -18.22
N VAL A 128 -0.15 6.96 -18.20
CA VAL A 128 -0.95 7.35 -19.37
C VAL A 128 -0.69 8.80 -19.74
N GLU A 129 -0.62 9.70 -18.76
CA GLU A 129 -0.29 11.12 -18.98
C GLU A 129 1.11 11.28 -19.58
N HIS A 130 2.06 10.43 -19.19
CA HIS A 130 3.40 10.41 -19.78
C HIS A 130 3.38 10.03 -21.27
N GLU A 131 2.54 9.08 -21.65
CA GLU A 131 2.41 8.61 -23.04
C GLU A 131 1.52 9.52 -23.93
N MET A 132 0.76 10.43 -23.32
CA MET A 132 -0.15 11.36 -24.01
C MET A 132 0.31 12.82 -23.84
N PRO A 133 1.34 13.26 -24.56
CA PRO A 133 1.91 14.60 -24.38
C PRO A 133 1.01 15.68 -25.01
N GLU A 134 -0.19 15.91 -24.44
CA GLU A 134 -1.03 17.06 -24.85
C GLU A 134 -0.55 18.41 -24.26
N HIS A 135 0.36 18.38 -23.31
CA HIS A 135 0.80 19.59 -22.58
C HIS A 135 2.29 19.55 -22.24
N GLY A 136 3.20 19.47 -23.15
CA GLY A 136 4.64 19.80 -23.02
C GLY A 136 5.38 19.66 -21.68
N LEU A 137 4.71 19.23 -20.60
CA LEU A 137 5.28 19.06 -19.28
C LEU A 137 4.86 17.73 -18.66
N VAL A 138 5.81 16.82 -18.52
CA VAL A 138 5.61 15.51 -17.92
C VAL A 138 6.29 15.48 -16.53
N ARG A 139 5.52 15.20 -15.48
CA ARG A 139 6.08 14.97 -14.14
C ARG A 139 6.69 13.57 -14.10
N LEU A 140 8.02 13.48 -14.00
CA LEU A 140 8.75 12.22 -13.96
C LEU A 140 8.82 11.63 -12.55
N LEU A 141 8.96 12.46 -11.53
CA LEU A 141 9.12 12.04 -10.15
C LEU A 141 8.74 13.16 -9.19
N GLU A 142 7.98 12.80 -8.15
CA GLU A 142 7.69 13.69 -7.03
C GLU A 142 8.30 13.12 -5.74
N LEU A 143 9.23 13.84 -5.14
CA LEU A 143 9.84 13.50 -3.87
C LEU A 143 9.05 14.17 -2.75
N GLN A 144 8.05 13.46 -2.21
CA GLN A 144 7.08 14.00 -1.25
C GLN A 144 7.70 14.62 0.01
N LYS A 145 8.84 14.11 0.48
CA LYS A 145 9.51 14.64 1.69
C LYS A 145 10.19 16.00 1.49
N GLU A 146 10.54 16.32 0.27
CA GLU A 146 11.40 17.47 -0.04
C GLU A 146 10.69 18.52 -0.91
N GLY A 147 9.45 18.24 -1.32
CA GLY A 147 8.66 19.11 -2.22
C GLY A 147 9.32 19.30 -3.59
N LEU A 148 10.20 18.39 -4.00
CA LEU A 148 10.88 18.44 -5.28
C LEU A 148 10.10 17.65 -6.33
N VAL A 149 9.93 18.26 -7.49
CA VAL A 149 9.33 17.62 -8.67
C VAL A 149 10.38 17.61 -9.77
N ILE A 150 10.63 16.44 -10.34
CA ILE A 150 11.39 16.29 -11.59
C ILE A 150 10.37 16.22 -12.72
N ALA A 151 10.44 17.15 -13.64
CA ALA A 151 9.55 17.20 -14.80
C ALA A 151 10.35 17.34 -16.08
N GLU A 152 9.88 16.66 -17.13
CA GLU A 152 10.35 16.84 -18.50
C GLU A 152 9.45 17.85 -19.20
N VAL A 153 10.05 18.80 -19.91
CA VAL A 153 9.34 19.79 -20.71
C VAL A 153 9.80 19.67 -22.15
N GLN A 154 8.87 19.41 -23.03
CA GLN A 154 9.15 19.47 -24.47
C GLN A 154 9.10 20.94 -24.92
N VAL A 155 10.22 21.44 -25.41
CA VAL A 155 10.33 22.81 -25.91
C VAL A 155 10.08 22.79 -27.44
N GLU A 156 9.03 23.45 -27.88
CA GLU A 156 8.73 23.58 -29.32
C GLU A 156 9.75 24.51 -30.00
N ALA A 157 9.98 24.31 -31.32
CA ALA A 157 11.03 25.03 -32.07
C ALA A 157 10.82 26.54 -32.15
N ASP A 158 9.58 27.03 -31.90
CA ASP A 158 9.19 28.45 -31.89
C ASP A 158 9.15 29.03 -30.44
N SER A 159 9.52 28.24 -29.44
CA SER A 159 9.53 28.68 -28.06
C SER A 159 10.64 29.73 -27.81
N PRO A 160 10.37 30.79 -27.03
CA PRO A 160 11.40 31.75 -26.61
C PRO A 160 12.52 31.11 -25.79
N ALA A 161 12.37 29.88 -25.35
CA ALA A 161 13.38 29.12 -24.60
C ALA A 161 14.41 28.42 -25.51
N VAL A 162 14.16 28.38 -26.81
CA VAL A 162 15.13 27.98 -27.83
C VAL A 162 15.94 29.22 -28.21
N GLY A 163 17.05 29.44 -27.48
CA GLY A 163 17.96 30.58 -27.71
C GLY A 163 18.71 30.57 -29.03
#